data_17dd93c56fd962f71349acf09722e43d
#
_entry.id   17dd93c56fd962f71349acf09722e43d
#
_cell.length_a   1.000
_cell.length_b   1.000
_cell.length_c   1.000
_cell.angle_alpha   90.00
_cell.angle_beta   90.00
_cell.angle_gamma   90.00
#
_symmetry.space_group_name_H-M   'P 1'
#
loop_
_entity.id
_entity.type
_entity.pdbx_description
1 polymer ?
#
loop_
_entity_poly.entity_id
_entity_poly.type
_entity_poly.pdbx_seq_one_letter_code
_entity_poly.pdbx_strand_id
1 'polypeptide(L)'
;MSNWIAALFQRLFSRGQSRLASRPGKPAMTGEIDQEMHEVFVIEFDDLCKRADAALKAWHEDFSNPAHTRALARAFHTLKGSAPIIGATQLAELGRVAEHASKFAGRKRNPDLALIEALDAAVALMPHWLHAIRDNLAIPEDTRSVISTLQRASR
;
A
#
# COMPACT_ATOMS: atom_id res chain seq x y z
N MET A 1 15.33 -10.29 5.69
CA MET A 1 14.67 -9.05 6.15
C MET A 1 14.49 -9.10 7.64
N SER A 2 14.91 -8.06 8.29
CA SER A 2 14.93 -8.01 9.74
C SER A 2 13.52 -7.94 10.32
N ASN A 3 13.15 -8.97 11.04
CA ASN A 3 11.88 -9.16 11.75
C ASN A 3 11.56 -8.04 12.79
N TRP A 4 12.55 -7.19 13.07
CA TRP A 4 12.44 -6.13 14.08
C TRP A 4 11.62 -4.92 13.62
N ILE A 5 11.63 -4.60 12.31
CA ILE A 5 10.85 -3.48 11.75
C ILE A 5 9.36 -3.82 11.82
N ALA A 6 8.99 -5.04 11.42
CA ALA A 6 7.62 -5.50 11.53
C ALA A 6 7.16 -5.55 13.01
N ALA A 7 8.04 -5.96 13.92
CA ALA A 7 7.75 -5.98 15.36
C ALA A 7 7.62 -4.57 15.95
N LEU A 8 8.45 -3.62 15.53
CA LEU A 8 8.38 -2.23 15.94
C LEU A 8 7.09 -1.59 15.40
N PHE A 9 6.77 -1.84 14.15
CA PHE A 9 5.53 -1.37 13.51
C PHE A 9 4.29 -1.92 14.23
N GLN A 10 4.28 -3.23 14.55
CA GLN A 10 3.21 -3.86 15.32
C GLN A 10 3.08 -3.27 16.72
N ARG A 11 4.18 -2.98 17.39
CA ARG A 11 4.16 -2.33 18.73
C ARG A 11 3.60 -0.90 18.67
N LEU A 12 3.99 -0.13 17.68
CA LEU A 12 3.48 1.24 17.47
C LEU A 12 2.01 1.22 17.08
N PHE A 13 1.61 0.29 16.23
CA PHE A 13 0.22 0.08 15.82
C PHE A 13 -0.68 -0.33 17.00
N SER A 14 -0.24 -1.29 17.82
CA SER A 14 -0.99 -1.75 19.00
C SER A 14 -1.14 -0.65 20.05
N ARG A 15 -0.14 0.20 20.22
CA ARG A 15 -0.21 1.37 21.13
C ARG A 15 -1.15 2.45 20.61
N GLY A 16 -1.20 2.66 19.28
CA GLY A 16 -2.11 3.61 18.65
C GLY A 16 -3.56 3.21 18.80
N GLN A 17 -3.88 1.93 18.60
CA GLN A 17 -5.24 1.41 18.72
C GLN A 17 -5.79 1.43 20.15
N SER A 18 -4.96 1.13 21.14
CA SER A 18 -5.38 1.16 22.55
C SER A 18 -5.74 2.57 23.05
N ARG A 19 -5.22 3.60 22.40
CA ARG A 19 -5.51 5.01 22.74
C ARG A 19 -6.67 5.61 21.96
N LEU A 20 -7.01 5.04 20.80
CA LEU A 20 -8.13 5.50 19.96
C LEU A 20 -9.49 5.10 20.54
N ALA A 21 -9.54 4.12 21.45
CA ALA A 21 -10.78 3.63 22.03
C ALA A 21 -11.36 4.51 23.17
N SER A 22 -10.70 5.59 23.60
CA SER A 22 -11.10 6.26 24.84
C SER A 22 -11.14 7.79 24.87
N ARG A 23 -11.29 8.53 23.73
CA ARG A 23 -11.67 9.96 23.80
C ARG A 23 -12.09 10.55 22.47
N PRO A 24 -13.22 11.32 22.41
CA PRO A 24 -13.50 12.24 21.32
C PRO A 24 -12.68 13.53 21.55
N GLY A 25 -11.51 13.59 20.95
CA GLY A 25 -10.62 14.74 20.98
C GLY A 25 -9.30 14.30 20.36
N LYS A 26 -8.77 15.06 19.38
CA LYS A 26 -7.45 14.80 18.76
C LYS A 26 -6.46 14.37 19.84
N PRO A 27 -5.85 13.19 19.77
CA PRO A 27 -4.72 12.89 20.64
C PRO A 27 -3.60 13.86 20.24
N ALA A 28 -3.14 14.66 21.18
CA ALA A 28 -1.88 15.35 21.07
C ALA A 28 -0.77 14.28 21.09
N MET A 29 -0.46 13.71 19.93
CA MET A 29 0.75 12.93 19.75
C MET A 29 1.90 13.93 19.83
N THR A 30 2.88 13.68 20.68
CA THR A 30 4.08 14.53 20.76
C THR A 30 4.79 14.43 19.41
N GLY A 31 5.31 15.55 18.89
CA GLY A 31 5.93 15.61 17.56
C GLY A 31 7.04 14.57 17.32
N GLU A 32 7.69 14.09 18.38
CA GLU A 32 8.69 13.01 18.32
C GLU A 32 8.09 11.66 17.91
N ILE A 33 6.92 11.30 18.45
CA ILE A 33 6.24 10.04 18.10
C ILE A 33 5.73 10.08 16.66
N ASP A 34 5.25 11.23 16.22
CA ASP A 34 4.79 11.42 14.84
C ASP A 34 5.96 11.30 13.85
N GLN A 35 7.12 11.86 14.18
CA GLN A 35 8.31 11.74 13.36
C GLN A 35 8.84 10.30 13.28
N GLU A 36 8.94 9.61 14.42
CA GLU A 36 9.38 8.21 14.47
C GLU A 36 8.45 7.30 13.64
N MET A 37 7.13 7.49 13.77
CA MET A 37 6.15 6.75 12.99
C MET A 37 6.27 7.03 11.49
N HIS A 38 6.53 8.28 11.12
CA HIS A 38 6.76 8.69 9.74
C HIS A 38 8.00 8.01 9.15
N GLU A 39 9.12 8.01 9.88
CA GLU A 39 10.36 7.37 9.46
C GLU A 39 10.19 5.85 9.30
N VAL A 40 9.56 5.19 10.26
CA VAL A 40 9.25 3.75 10.16
C VAL A 40 8.35 3.46 8.97
N PHE A 41 7.33 4.28 8.73
CA PHE A 41 6.46 4.13 7.58
C PHE A 41 7.22 4.25 6.25
N VAL A 42 8.11 5.23 6.12
CA VAL A 42 8.91 5.42 4.91
C VAL A 42 9.78 4.20 4.61
N ILE A 43 10.43 3.63 5.63
CA ILE A 43 11.24 2.41 5.48
C ILE A 43 10.39 1.22 5.05
N GLU A 44 9.26 1.01 5.70
CA GLU A 44 8.33 -0.09 5.37
C GLU A 44 7.74 0.09 3.97
N PHE A 45 7.39 1.33 3.60
CA PHE A 45 6.82 1.61 2.29
C PHE A 45 7.84 1.43 1.15
N ASP A 46 9.11 1.79 1.36
CA ASP A 46 10.17 1.49 0.40
C ASP A 46 10.29 -0.03 0.13
N ASP A 47 10.22 -0.83 1.18
CA ASP A 47 10.22 -2.28 1.06
C ASP A 47 8.96 -2.81 0.35
N LEU A 48 7.79 -2.25 0.63
CA LEU A 48 6.55 -2.59 -0.07
C LEU A 48 6.61 -2.26 -1.56
N CYS A 49 7.19 -1.12 -1.94
CA CYS A 49 7.42 -0.77 -3.34
C CYS A 49 8.27 -1.83 -4.07
N LYS A 50 9.36 -2.28 -3.45
CA LYS A 50 10.24 -3.31 -4.01
C LYS A 50 9.54 -4.66 -4.14
N ARG A 51 8.77 -5.06 -3.12
CA ARG A 51 8.02 -6.32 -3.14
C ARG A 51 6.90 -6.31 -4.20
N ALA A 52 6.18 -5.21 -4.32
CA ALA A 52 5.14 -5.06 -5.33
C ALA A 52 5.73 -5.08 -6.75
N ASP A 53 6.82 -4.38 -6.99
CA ASP A 53 7.52 -4.39 -8.27
C ASP A 53 8.01 -5.78 -8.66
N ALA A 54 8.63 -6.50 -7.73
CA ALA A 54 9.10 -7.87 -7.96
C ALA A 54 7.94 -8.84 -8.26
N ALA A 55 6.84 -8.73 -7.51
CA ALA A 55 5.65 -9.56 -7.72
C ALA A 55 4.98 -9.28 -9.07
N LEU A 56 4.91 -8.00 -9.46
CA LEU A 56 4.36 -7.58 -10.75
C LEU A 56 5.19 -8.11 -11.91
N LYS A 57 6.52 -7.98 -11.85
CA LYS A 57 7.43 -8.51 -12.87
C LYS A 57 7.30 -10.02 -13.01
N ALA A 58 7.28 -10.76 -11.91
CA ALA A 58 7.07 -12.20 -11.94
C ALA A 58 5.70 -12.59 -12.53
N TRP A 59 4.66 -11.81 -12.26
CA TRP A 59 3.35 -12.02 -12.84
C TRP A 59 3.33 -11.77 -14.35
N HIS A 60 4.06 -10.77 -14.85
CA HIS A 60 4.24 -10.55 -16.30
C HIS A 60 4.94 -11.72 -17.00
N GLU A 61 5.84 -12.40 -16.32
CA GLU A 61 6.52 -13.60 -16.86
C GLU A 61 5.59 -14.82 -16.89
N ASP A 62 4.67 -14.94 -15.92
CA ASP A 62 3.71 -16.07 -15.83
C ASP A 62 2.38 -15.62 -15.21
N PHE A 63 1.45 -15.18 -16.07
CA PHE A 63 0.10 -14.79 -15.67
C PHE A 63 -0.72 -15.92 -15.04
N SER A 64 -0.37 -17.16 -15.32
CA SER A 64 -1.11 -18.33 -14.84
C SER A 64 -0.79 -18.69 -13.39
N ASN A 65 0.32 -18.20 -12.84
CA ASN A 65 0.77 -18.53 -11.50
C ASN A 65 0.13 -17.60 -10.44
N PRO A 66 -0.82 -18.09 -9.64
CA PRO A 66 -1.52 -17.27 -8.66
C PRO A 66 -0.63 -16.84 -7.47
N ALA A 67 0.57 -17.39 -7.33
CA ALA A 67 1.49 -16.98 -6.28
C ALA A 67 1.94 -15.51 -6.44
N HIS A 68 2.10 -15.06 -7.70
CA HIS A 68 2.55 -13.69 -8.00
C HIS A 68 1.48 -12.66 -7.64
N THR A 69 0.23 -12.90 -8.02
CA THR A 69 -0.89 -12.01 -7.64
C THR A 69 -1.20 -12.05 -6.15
N ARG A 70 -1.00 -13.19 -5.47
CA ARG A 70 -1.08 -13.25 -4.00
C ARG A 70 0.00 -12.43 -3.32
N ALA A 71 1.23 -12.46 -3.84
CA ALA A 71 2.33 -11.64 -3.32
C ALA A 71 2.03 -10.14 -3.50
N LEU A 72 1.50 -9.76 -4.68
CA LEU A 72 1.08 -8.40 -4.97
C LEU A 72 -0.08 -7.96 -4.05
N ALA A 73 -1.09 -8.79 -3.87
CA ALA A 73 -2.21 -8.53 -2.98
C ALA A 73 -1.76 -8.33 -1.51
N ARG A 74 -0.77 -9.11 -1.04
CA ARG A 74 -0.22 -8.94 0.32
C ARG A 74 0.50 -7.60 0.49
N ALA A 75 1.26 -7.15 -0.51
CA ALA A 75 1.91 -5.85 -0.47
C ALA A 75 0.88 -4.72 -0.34
N PHE A 76 -0.18 -4.74 -1.13
CA PHE A 76 -1.26 -3.76 -1.06
C PHE A 76 -2.10 -3.88 0.23
N HIS A 77 -2.29 -5.09 0.74
CA HIS A 77 -2.95 -5.31 2.03
C HIS A 77 -2.20 -4.63 3.18
N THR A 78 -0.88 -4.78 3.21
CA THR A 78 -0.03 -4.11 4.21
C THR A 78 -0.11 -2.60 4.06
N LEU A 79 -0.04 -2.07 2.83
CA LEU A 79 -0.16 -0.64 2.55
C LEU A 79 -1.51 -0.07 3.00
N LYS A 80 -2.61 -0.77 2.71
CA LYS A 80 -3.96 -0.41 3.17
C LYS A 80 -4.03 -0.26 4.69
N GLY A 81 -3.37 -1.16 5.41
CA GLY A 81 -3.36 -1.14 6.89
C GLY A 81 -2.44 -0.09 7.49
N SER A 82 -1.34 0.24 6.83
CA SER A 82 -0.30 1.13 7.36
C SER A 82 -0.48 2.61 6.98
N ALA A 83 -0.97 2.89 5.79
CA ALA A 83 -1.13 4.26 5.30
C ALA A 83 -2.02 5.16 6.19
N PRO A 84 -3.11 4.68 6.81
CA PRO A 84 -3.92 5.49 7.73
C PRO A 84 -3.15 6.00 8.95
N ILE A 85 -2.10 5.32 9.37
CA ILE A 85 -1.31 5.69 10.57
C ILE A 85 -0.67 7.07 10.40
N ILE A 86 -0.24 7.40 9.18
CA ILE A 86 0.32 8.71 8.83
C ILE A 86 -0.72 9.65 8.20
N GLY A 87 -1.99 9.29 8.23
CA GLY A 87 -3.06 10.10 7.65
C GLY A 87 -3.15 10.06 6.12
N ALA A 88 -2.45 9.14 5.44
CA ALA A 88 -2.46 9.00 3.98
C ALA A 88 -3.69 8.22 3.49
N THR A 89 -4.87 8.81 3.61
CA THR A 89 -6.16 8.16 3.34
C THR A 89 -6.34 7.75 1.87
N GLN A 90 -5.87 8.55 0.92
CA GLN A 90 -5.94 8.20 -0.51
C GLN A 90 -4.99 7.04 -0.85
N LEU A 91 -3.83 6.97 -0.19
CA LEU A 91 -2.91 5.85 -0.34
C LEU A 91 -3.50 4.56 0.24
N ALA A 92 -4.20 4.65 1.37
CA ALA A 92 -4.95 3.53 1.94
C ALA A 92 -6.04 3.03 0.97
N GLU A 93 -6.76 3.93 0.32
CA GLU A 93 -7.77 3.59 -0.67
C GLU A 93 -7.14 2.95 -1.92
N LEU A 94 -6.02 3.47 -2.41
CA LEU A 94 -5.25 2.83 -3.48
C LEU A 94 -4.87 1.40 -3.08
N GLY A 95 -4.35 1.19 -1.87
CA GLY A 95 -4.02 -0.12 -1.34
C GLY A 95 -5.20 -1.08 -1.30
N ARG A 96 -6.37 -0.60 -0.85
CA ARG A 96 -7.61 -1.39 -0.80
C ARG A 96 -8.07 -1.84 -2.18
N VAL A 97 -8.10 -0.93 -3.14
CA VAL A 97 -8.59 -1.23 -4.49
C VAL A 97 -7.60 -2.09 -5.26
N ALA A 98 -6.31 -1.82 -5.13
CA ALA A 98 -5.26 -2.62 -5.76
C ALA A 98 -5.14 -4.04 -5.16
N GLU A 99 -5.37 -4.20 -3.86
CA GLU A 99 -5.50 -5.51 -3.23
C GLU A 99 -6.65 -6.32 -3.85
N HIS A 100 -7.82 -5.69 -4.02
CA HIS A 100 -8.97 -6.32 -4.66
C HIS A 100 -8.66 -6.73 -6.10
N ALA A 101 -8.10 -5.81 -6.90
CA ALA A 101 -7.73 -6.07 -8.29
C ALA A 101 -6.69 -7.20 -8.41
N SER A 102 -5.70 -7.26 -7.52
CA SER A 102 -4.71 -8.34 -7.47
C SER A 102 -5.35 -9.70 -7.18
N LYS A 103 -6.28 -9.77 -6.23
CA LYS A 103 -7.04 -11.00 -5.94
C LYS A 103 -7.94 -11.40 -7.11
N PHE A 104 -8.54 -10.43 -7.78
CA PHE A 104 -9.35 -10.67 -8.98
C PHE A 104 -8.49 -11.23 -10.11
N ALA A 105 -7.31 -10.65 -10.36
CA ALA A 105 -6.35 -11.13 -11.35
C ALA A 105 -5.90 -12.58 -11.08
N GLY A 106 -5.72 -12.95 -9.82
CA GLY A 106 -5.33 -14.31 -9.44
C GLY A 106 -6.35 -15.41 -9.73
N ARG A 107 -7.58 -15.05 -10.05
CA ARG A 107 -8.63 -15.98 -10.47
C ARG A 107 -8.66 -16.20 -11.99
N LYS A 108 -7.90 -15.42 -12.74
CA LYS A 108 -7.87 -15.45 -14.21
C LYS A 108 -6.58 -16.09 -14.69
N ARG A 109 -6.67 -17.05 -15.58
CA ARG A 109 -5.48 -17.62 -16.27
C ARG A 109 -4.92 -16.64 -17.30
N ASN A 110 -5.82 -15.92 -17.96
CA ASN A 110 -5.48 -14.92 -18.96
C ASN A 110 -6.17 -13.60 -18.56
N PRO A 111 -5.49 -12.74 -17.80
CA PRO A 111 -6.03 -11.43 -17.49
C PRO A 111 -6.15 -10.58 -18.76
N ASP A 112 -7.18 -9.73 -18.81
CA ASP A 112 -7.31 -8.79 -19.90
C ASP A 112 -6.31 -7.62 -19.77
N LEU A 113 -6.05 -6.96 -20.89
CA LEU A 113 -5.08 -5.87 -20.96
C LEU A 113 -5.43 -4.73 -19.98
N ALA A 114 -6.71 -4.41 -19.83
CA ALA A 114 -7.16 -3.35 -18.94
C ALA A 114 -6.78 -3.63 -17.47
N LEU A 115 -6.88 -4.88 -17.03
CA LEU A 115 -6.48 -5.30 -15.68
C LEU A 115 -4.96 -5.26 -15.49
N ILE A 116 -4.20 -5.69 -16.50
CA ILE A 116 -2.74 -5.64 -16.50
C ILE A 116 -2.28 -4.19 -16.37
N GLU A 117 -2.74 -3.32 -17.26
CA GLU A 117 -2.38 -1.89 -17.26
C GLU A 117 -2.79 -1.18 -15.97
N ALA A 118 -3.93 -1.55 -15.39
CA ALA A 118 -4.39 -0.97 -14.12
C ALA A 118 -3.48 -1.34 -12.95
N LEU A 119 -3.02 -2.59 -12.87
CA LEU A 119 -2.07 -3.03 -11.84
C LEU A 119 -0.67 -2.47 -12.07
N ASP A 120 -0.23 -2.37 -13.32
CA ASP A 120 1.02 -1.70 -13.68
C ASP A 120 1.03 -0.24 -13.21
N ALA A 121 -0.06 0.49 -13.48
CA ALA A 121 -0.21 1.88 -13.04
C ALA A 121 -0.22 2.01 -11.50
N ALA A 122 -0.86 1.09 -10.80
CA ALA A 122 -0.90 1.10 -9.33
C ALA A 122 0.50 0.91 -8.72
N VAL A 123 1.26 -0.05 -9.22
CA VAL A 123 2.63 -0.31 -8.75
C VAL A 123 3.56 0.84 -9.12
N ALA A 124 3.45 1.38 -10.34
CA ALA A 124 4.24 2.54 -10.79
C ALA A 124 3.97 3.80 -9.96
N LEU A 125 2.77 3.94 -9.40
CA LEU A 125 2.39 5.09 -8.55
C LEU A 125 2.99 5.01 -7.14
N MET A 126 3.31 3.83 -6.64
CA MET A 126 3.83 3.65 -5.28
C MET A 126 5.13 4.43 -5.01
N PRO A 127 6.16 4.41 -5.88
CA PRO A 127 7.37 5.22 -5.67
C PRO A 127 7.10 6.73 -5.66
N HIS A 128 6.13 7.22 -6.42
CA HIS A 128 5.73 8.62 -6.42
C HIS A 128 5.11 9.02 -5.07
N TRP A 129 4.28 8.15 -4.49
CA TRP A 129 3.77 8.33 -3.14
C TRP A 129 4.87 8.30 -2.08
N LEU A 130 5.82 7.36 -2.20
CA LEU A 130 6.96 7.27 -1.29
C LEU A 130 7.78 8.56 -1.30
N HIS A 131 8.05 9.10 -2.49
CA HIS A 131 8.75 10.37 -2.65
C HIS A 131 7.97 11.53 -2.02
N ALA A 132 6.66 11.61 -2.30
CA ALA A 132 5.79 12.65 -1.75
C ALA A 132 5.74 12.61 -0.21
N ILE A 133 5.67 11.43 0.39
CA ILE A 133 5.64 11.27 1.85
C ILE A 133 7.01 11.60 2.46
N ARG A 134 8.10 11.08 1.88
CA ARG A 134 9.47 11.32 2.36
C ARG A 134 9.82 12.80 2.39
N ASP A 135 9.47 13.51 1.34
CA ASP A 135 9.87 14.92 1.14
C ASP A 135 8.75 15.90 1.48
N ASN A 136 7.65 15.42 2.06
CA ASN A 136 6.48 16.20 2.45
C ASN A 136 5.90 17.05 1.30
N LEU A 137 5.77 16.41 0.13
CA LEU A 137 5.26 17.01 -1.10
C LEU A 137 3.75 16.78 -1.27
N ALA A 138 3.18 17.41 -2.29
CA ALA A 138 1.78 17.19 -2.67
C ALA A 138 1.52 15.73 -3.08
N ILE A 139 0.29 15.29 -2.84
CA ILE A 139 -0.20 13.96 -3.24
C ILE A 139 -0.10 13.82 -4.77
N PRO A 140 0.36 12.67 -5.29
CA PRO A 140 0.41 12.43 -6.73
C PRO A 140 -0.96 12.61 -7.39
N GLU A 141 -1.03 13.46 -8.42
CA GLU A 141 -2.29 13.85 -9.08
C GLU A 141 -3.03 12.67 -9.71
N ASP A 142 -2.28 11.67 -10.20
CA ASP A 142 -2.83 10.48 -10.87
C ASP A 142 -3.54 9.49 -9.94
N THR A 143 -3.47 9.67 -8.63
CA THR A 143 -3.99 8.70 -7.65
C THR A 143 -5.46 8.38 -7.86
N ARG A 144 -6.31 9.38 -8.07
CA ARG A 144 -7.75 9.18 -8.29
C ARG A 144 -8.04 8.46 -9.60
N SER A 145 -7.30 8.80 -10.65
CA SER A 145 -7.43 8.16 -11.95
C SER A 145 -7.05 6.68 -11.89
N VAL A 146 -5.95 6.36 -11.23
CA VAL A 146 -5.50 4.97 -11.04
C VAL A 146 -6.52 4.17 -10.22
N ILE A 147 -7.04 4.72 -9.12
CA ILE A 147 -8.09 4.08 -8.31
C ILE A 147 -9.32 3.77 -9.18
N SER A 148 -9.80 4.74 -9.96
CA SER A 148 -10.97 4.56 -10.83
C SER A 148 -10.73 3.49 -11.90
N THR A 149 -9.53 3.43 -12.47
CA THR A 149 -9.15 2.43 -13.47
C THR A 149 -9.11 1.03 -12.87
N LEU A 150 -8.51 0.86 -11.69
CA LEU A 150 -8.51 -0.40 -10.94
C LEU A 150 -9.93 -0.90 -10.63
N GLN A 151 -10.81 0.00 -10.18
CA GLN A 151 -12.20 -0.34 -9.88
C GLN A 151 -12.97 -0.82 -11.10
N ARG A 152 -12.73 -0.22 -12.28
CA ARG A 152 -13.37 -0.65 -13.53
C ARG A 152 -12.82 -1.98 -14.03
N ALA A 153 -11.52 -2.18 -13.96
CA ALA A 153 -10.85 -3.37 -14.46
C ALA A 153 -11.07 -4.63 -13.60
N SER A 154 -11.52 -4.47 -12.35
CA SER A 154 -11.72 -5.57 -11.39
C SER A 154 -13.19 -5.81 -11.04
N ARG A 155 -14.08 -5.54 -11.97
CA ARG A 155 -15.53 -5.83 -11.86
C ARG A 155 -15.93 -7.14 -12.48
#